data_d8c59c0007476149397af010c39c5319
#
_entry.id   d8c59c0007476149397af010c39c5319
#
_cell.length_a   1.000
_cell.length_b   1.000
_cell.length_c   1.000
_cell.angle_alpha   90.00
_cell.angle_beta   90.00
_cell.angle_gamma   90.00
#
_symmetry.space_group_name_H-M   'P 1'
#
loop_
_entity.id
_entity.type
_entity.pdbx_description
1 polymer ?
#
loop_
_entity_poly.entity_id
_entity_poly.type
_entity_poly.pdbx_seq_one_letter_code
_entity_poly.pdbx_strand_id
1 'polypeptide(L)'
;MSTTNEKYRDDLTAYLLEVATGNGYLKGTLLNTPDLDEAWQRYATSFYPEAVKEFNSYPEYCLACAGYLGMAVAHLWDKDWPKYKDTPYSFFQSDRGFDDMDDFITGNILKENKFSVAAMQSLSAETYHFLMKSGAEAGTAEAYRFFLISMEMMYKMGTAIWLNRLGYKFEKVNLV
;
A
#
# COMPACT_ATOMS: atom_id res chain seq x y z
N MET A 1 18.05 17.01 -10.48
CA MET A 1 16.73 17.66 -10.45
C MET A 1 15.63 16.59 -10.42
N SER A 2 14.77 16.66 -9.41
CA SER A 2 13.65 15.70 -9.30
C SER A 2 12.63 15.94 -10.39
N THR A 3 12.08 14.83 -10.93
CA THR A 3 10.94 14.92 -11.83
C THR A 3 9.67 15.25 -11.04
N THR A 4 8.61 15.67 -11.74
CA THR A 4 7.31 15.92 -11.10
C THR A 4 6.80 14.64 -10.40
N ASN A 5 7.01 13.47 -11.02
CA ASN A 5 6.61 12.20 -10.43
C ASN A 5 7.40 11.88 -9.15
N GLU A 6 8.70 12.12 -9.16
CA GLU A 6 9.54 11.90 -7.99
C GLU A 6 9.15 12.83 -6.85
N LYS A 7 8.88 14.10 -7.17
CA LYS A 7 8.44 15.06 -6.16
C LYS A 7 7.11 14.64 -5.54
N TYR A 8 6.15 14.24 -6.36
CA TYR A 8 4.85 13.76 -5.86
C TYR A 8 5.04 12.56 -4.94
N ARG A 9 5.87 11.59 -5.36
CA ARG A 9 6.16 10.40 -4.56
C ARG A 9 6.77 10.75 -3.21
N ASP A 10 7.77 11.63 -3.21
CA ASP A 10 8.47 12.02 -1.99
C ASP A 10 7.57 12.79 -1.04
N ASP A 11 6.77 13.72 -1.57
CA ASP A 11 5.85 14.53 -0.77
C ASP A 11 4.74 13.66 -0.18
N LEU A 12 4.19 12.73 -0.97
CA LEU A 12 3.17 11.82 -0.48
C LEU A 12 3.71 10.87 0.59
N THR A 13 4.90 10.33 0.37
CA THR A 13 5.54 9.44 1.34
C THR A 13 5.73 10.16 2.68
N ALA A 14 6.24 11.38 2.66
CA ALA A 14 6.44 12.17 3.87
C ALA A 14 5.12 12.45 4.58
N TYR A 15 4.09 12.80 3.82
CA TYR A 15 2.78 13.10 4.38
C TYR A 15 2.15 11.85 5.02
N LEU A 16 2.18 10.72 4.34
CA LEU A 16 1.60 9.49 4.87
C LEU A 16 2.36 8.97 6.08
N LEU A 17 3.67 9.11 6.09
CA LEU A 17 4.47 8.73 7.25
C LEU A 17 4.08 9.56 8.47
N GLU A 18 3.87 10.87 8.28
CA GLU A 18 3.42 11.75 9.36
C GLU A 18 2.04 11.36 9.86
N VAL A 19 1.08 11.12 8.95
CA VAL A 19 -0.28 10.72 9.32
C VAL A 19 -0.26 9.39 10.07
N ALA A 20 0.45 8.40 9.54
CA ALA A 20 0.49 7.06 10.16
C ALA A 20 1.16 7.10 11.54
N THR A 21 2.20 7.92 11.69
CA THR A 21 2.88 8.08 12.99
C THR A 21 1.96 8.79 13.98
N GLY A 22 1.27 9.86 13.54
CA GLY A 22 0.32 10.58 14.39
C GLY A 22 -0.85 9.70 14.85
N ASN A 23 -1.26 8.74 14.05
CA ASN A 23 -2.33 7.80 14.40
C ASN A 23 -1.83 6.56 15.16
N GLY A 24 -0.53 6.45 15.41
CA GLY A 24 0.04 5.33 16.15
C GLY A 24 0.30 4.09 15.32
N TYR A 25 0.17 4.15 14.01
CA TYR A 25 0.41 3.00 13.13
C TYR A 25 1.89 2.77 12.84
N LEU A 26 2.70 3.81 12.90
CA LEU A 26 4.14 3.76 12.71
C LEU A 26 4.85 4.57 13.81
N LYS A 27 6.16 4.43 13.87
CA LYS A 27 7.00 5.10 14.89
C LYS A 27 8.01 6.06 14.23
N GLY A 28 7.55 6.83 13.25
CA GLY A 28 8.38 7.83 12.58
C GLY A 28 9.28 7.28 11.48
N THR A 29 9.24 5.97 11.24
CA THR A 29 10.10 5.31 10.25
C THR A 29 9.26 4.44 9.33
N LEU A 30 9.55 4.49 8.03
CA LEU A 30 8.91 3.63 7.05
C LEU A 30 9.73 2.33 6.95
N LEU A 31 9.21 1.26 7.56
CA LEU A 31 9.83 -0.05 7.48
C LEU A 31 9.69 -0.59 6.07
N ASN A 32 10.80 -0.93 5.44
CA ASN A 32 10.79 -1.35 4.06
C ASN A 32 11.98 -2.27 3.77
N THR A 33 11.82 -3.17 2.80
CA THR A 33 12.90 -4.01 2.30
C THR A 33 12.85 -4.02 0.78
N PRO A 34 14.01 -4.19 0.11
CA PRO A 34 14.03 -4.29 -1.36
C PRO A 34 13.15 -5.41 -1.90
N ASP A 35 13.05 -6.53 -1.19
CA ASP A 35 12.26 -7.68 -1.62
C ASP A 35 10.77 -7.35 -1.67
N LEU A 36 10.27 -6.59 -0.70
CA LEU A 36 8.88 -6.15 -0.68
C LEU A 36 8.58 -5.20 -1.85
N ASP A 37 9.53 -4.33 -2.18
CA ASP A 37 9.40 -3.44 -3.34
C ASP A 37 9.39 -4.23 -4.65
N GLU A 38 10.22 -5.26 -4.77
CA GLU A 38 10.22 -6.12 -5.95
C GLU A 38 8.90 -6.88 -6.10
N ALA A 39 8.32 -7.31 -4.98
CA ALA A 39 7.02 -7.97 -5.01
C ALA A 39 5.95 -7.04 -5.60
N TRP A 40 5.97 -5.75 -5.24
CA TRP A 40 5.06 -4.79 -5.84
C TRP A 40 5.20 -4.72 -7.35
N GLN A 41 6.43 -4.72 -7.87
CA GLN A 41 6.65 -4.66 -9.32
C GLN A 41 5.99 -5.85 -10.04
N ARG A 42 5.98 -7.01 -9.40
CA ARG A 42 5.31 -8.19 -9.97
C ARG A 42 3.80 -8.08 -9.89
N TYR A 43 3.25 -7.65 -8.75
CA TYR A 43 1.82 -7.58 -8.52
C TYR A 43 1.16 -6.42 -9.27
N ALA A 44 1.86 -5.32 -9.44
CA ALA A 44 1.32 -4.12 -10.08
C ALA A 44 0.83 -4.40 -11.50
N THR A 45 1.50 -5.27 -12.23
CA THR A 45 1.12 -5.65 -13.58
C THR A 45 -0.31 -6.15 -13.67
N SER A 46 -0.77 -6.90 -12.66
CA SER A 46 -2.14 -7.39 -12.58
C SER A 46 -3.07 -6.47 -11.81
N PHE A 47 -2.54 -5.77 -10.79
CA PHE A 47 -3.33 -4.90 -9.92
C PHE A 47 -3.80 -3.64 -10.66
N TYR A 48 -2.90 -2.96 -11.37
CA TYR A 48 -3.24 -1.70 -12.04
C TYR A 48 -4.44 -1.81 -12.99
N PRO A 49 -4.50 -2.81 -13.89
CA PRO A 49 -5.66 -2.90 -14.79
C PRO A 49 -6.99 -3.05 -14.07
N GLU A 50 -7.02 -3.77 -12.97
CA GLU A 50 -8.25 -3.93 -12.18
C GLU A 50 -8.63 -2.65 -11.46
N ALA A 51 -7.64 -2.00 -10.83
CA ALA A 51 -7.87 -0.78 -10.07
C ALA A 51 -8.31 0.39 -10.96
N VAL A 52 -7.72 0.51 -12.16
CA VAL A 52 -8.03 1.61 -13.08
C VAL A 52 -9.50 1.58 -13.51
N LYS A 53 -10.08 0.40 -13.68
CA LYS A 53 -11.49 0.26 -14.04
C LYS A 53 -12.42 0.82 -12.97
N GLU A 54 -12.00 0.76 -11.70
CA GLU A 54 -12.83 1.16 -10.56
C GLU A 54 -12.53 2.58 -10.07
N PHE A 55 -11.50 3.23 -10.61
CA PHE A 55 -11.00 4.50 -10.08
C PHE A 55 -12.06 5.58 -10.03
N ASN A 56 -12.83 5.74 -11.11
CA ASN A 56 -13.83 6.80 -11.18
C ASN A 56 -14.99 6.62 -10.18
N SER A 57 -15.32 5.36 -9.87
CA SER A 57 -16.43 5.04 -8.98
C SER A 57 -15.98 4.84 -7.52
N TYR A 58 -14.81 4.22 -7.32
CA TYR A 58 -14.35 3.80 -6.00
C TYR A 58 -12.86 4.06 -5.81
N PRO A 59 -12.40 5.33 -5.90
CA PRO A 59 -10.97 5.63 -5.83
C PRO A 59 -10.34 5.24 -4.48
N GLU A 60 -11.03 5.47 -3.38
CA GLU A 60 -10.50 5.13 -2.07
C GLU A 60 -10.40 3.62 -1.87
N TYR A 61 -11.34 2.86 -2.44
CA TYR A 61 -11.28 1.41 -2.41
C TYR A 61 -10.03 0.88 -3.13
N CYS A 62 -9.72 1.44 -4.29
CA CYS A 62 -8.51 1.05 -5.04
C CYS A 62 -7.25 1.30 -4.22
N LEU A 63 -7.17 2.45 -3.58
CA LEU A 63 -6.04 2.81 -2.74
C LEU A 63 -5.95 1.88 -1.51
N ALA A 64 -7.08 1.61 -0.87
CA ALA A 64 -7.12 0.72 0.28
C ALA A 64 -6.68 -0.70 -0.08
N CYS A 65 -7.12 -1.21 -1.24
CA CYS A 65 -6.74 -2.55 -1.69
C CYS A 65 -5.24 -2.69 -1.88
N ALA A 66 -4.56 -1.65 -2.39
CA ALA A 66 -3.10 -1.67 -2.49
C ALA A 66 -2.47 -1.79 -1.09
N GLY A 67 -3.01 -1.08 -0.12
CA GLY A 67 -2.56 -1.18 1.27
C GLY A 67 -2.82 -2.54 1.88
N TYR A 68 -3.99 -3.12 1.65
CA TYR A 68 -4.30 -4.48 2.12
C TYR A 68 -3.36 -5.50 1.49
N LEU A 69 -3.05 -5.34 0.20
CA LEU A 69 -2.10 -6.24 -0.46
C LEU A 69 -0.73 -6.16 0.23
N GLY A 70 -0.27 -4.96 0.55
CA GLY A 70 0.98 -4.78 1.28
C GLY A 70 0.98 -5.47 2.64
N MET A 71 -0.11 -5.31 3.40
CA MET A 71 -0.26 -6.00 4.68
C MET A 71 -0.23 -7.52 4.52
N ALA A 72 -0.92 -8.05 3.50
CA ALA A 72 -0.99 -9.48 3.25
C ALA A 72 0.39 -10.06 2.90
N VAL A 73 1.14 -9.37 2.03
CA VAL A 73 2.47 -9.82 1.65
C VAL A 73 3.39 -9.84 2.87
N ALA A 74 3.40 -8.77 3.66
CA ALA A 74 4.22 -8.70 4.87
C ALA A 74 3.84 -9.82 5.86
N HIS A 75 2.54 -10.05 6.04
CA HIS A 75 2.05 -11.08 6.94
C HIS A 75 2.51 -12.49 6.53
N LEU A 76 2.33 -12.83 5.25
CA LEU A 76 2.70 -14.14 4.75
C LEU A 76 4.21 -14.37 4.77
N TRP A 77 4.99 -13.36 4.43
CA TRP A 77 6.44 -13.47 4.42
C TRP A 77 7.00 -13.62 5.84
N ASP A 78 6.40 -12.94 6.81
CA ASP A 78 6.78 -13.13 8.23
C ASP A 78 6.47 -14.55 8.69
N LYS A 79 5.33 -15.09 8.24
CA LYS A 79 4.88 -16.41 8.64
C LYS A 79 5.77 -17.52 8.07
N ASP A 80 6.10 -17.46 6.77
CA ASP A 80 6.91 -18.50 6.10
C ASP A 80 7.39 -17.97 4.75
N TRP A 81 8.51 -17.25 4.75
CA TRP A 81 9.03 -16.63 3.53
C TRP A 81 9.34 -17.64 2.42
N PRO A 82 10.03 -18.77 2.67
CA PRO A 82 10.29 -19.73 1.59
C PRO A 82 9.02 -20.24 0.90
N LYS A 83 7.96 -20.41 1.67
CA LYS A 83 6.67 -20.89 1.15
C LYS A 83 5.94 -19.81 0.35
N TYR A 84 5.96 -18.55 0.81
CA TYR A 84 5.11 -17.50 0.27
C TYR A 84 5.82 -16.47 -0.61
N LYS A 85 7.14 -16.55 -0.76
CA LYS A 85 7.90 -15.55 -1.53
C LYS A 85 7.43 -15.39 -2.98
N ASP A 86 6.93 -16.46 -3.59
CA ASP A 86 6.49 -16.47 -4.97
C ASP A 86 4.97 -16.60 -5.11
N THR A 87 4.23 -16.18 -4.09
CA THR A 87 2.76 -16.24 -4.10
C THR A 87 2.21 -15.43 -5.28
N PRO A 88 1.34 -16.05 -6.12
CA PRO A 88 0.77 -15.33 -7.26
C PRO A 88 -0.28 -14.33 -6.81
N TYR A 89 -0.52 -13.32 -7.64
CA TYR A 89 -1.50 -12.28 -7.35
C TYR A 89 -2.89 -12.84 -7.08
N SER A 90 -3.29 -13.87 -7.81
CA SER A 90 -4.60 -14.50 -7.65
C SER A 90 -4.86 -15.06 -6.25
N PHE A 91 -3.80 -15.32 -5.49
CA PHE A 91 -3.92 -15.80 -4.11
C PHE A 91 -4.60 -14.77 -3.20
N PHE A 92 -4.48 -13.49 -3.54
CA PHE A 92 -4.98 -12.40 -2.69
C PHE A 92 -6.44 -12.03 -2.98
N GLN A 93 -7.11 -12.80 -3.83
CA GLN A 93 -8.51 -12.57 -4.18
C GLN A 93 -9.32 -13.86 -4.04
N SER A 94 -10.60 -13.69 -3.67
CA SER A 94 -11.56 -14.78 -3.73
C SER A 94 -12.09 -14.95 -5.17
N ASP A 95 -13.01 -15.91 -5.36
CA ASP A 95 -13.71 -16.08 -6.64
C ASP A 95 -14.49 -14.83 -7.06
N ARG A 96 -14.78 -13.94 -6.11
CA ARG A 96 -15.50 -12.69 -6.36
C ARG A 96 -14.60 -11.59 -6.91
N GLY A 97 -13.29 -11.82 -6.96
CA GLY A 97 -12.34 -10.94 -7.62
C GLY A 97 -11.99 -9.68 -6.83
N PHE A 98 -11.74 -8.60 -7.59
CA PHE A 98 -11.25 -7.33 -7.02
C PHE A 98 -12.22 -6.71 -6.02
N ASP A 99 -13.52 -6.82 -6.26
CA ASP A 99 -14.54 -6.22 -5.39
C ASP A 99 -14.58 -6.83 -3.99
N ASP A 100 -14.03 -8.02 -3.82
CA ASP A 100 -14.01 -8.73 -2.53
C ASP A 100 -12.60 -8.82 -1.94
N MET A 101 -11.62 -8.17 -2.57
CA MET A 101 -10.23 -8.29 -2.18
C MET A 101 -9.98 -7.84 -0.74
N ASP A 102 -10.60 -6.75 -0.33
CA ASP A 102 -10.48 -6.22 1.03
C ASP A 102 -10.98 -7.23 2.08
N ASP A 103 -12.19 -7.76 1.88
CA ASP A 103 -12.78 -8.73 2.80
C ASP A 103 -11.99 -10.04 2.82
N PHE A 104 -11.53 -10.47 1.65
CA PHE A 104 -10.74 -11.71 1.56
C PHE A 104 -9.42 -11.58 2.30
N ILE A 105 -8.69 -10.47 2.11
CA ILE A 105 -7.41 -10.27 2.79
C ILE A 105 -7.60 -10.16 4.29
N THR A 106 -8.52 -9.31 4.74
CA THR A 106 -8.72 -9.08 6.18
C THR A 106 -9.27 -10.31 6.88
N GLY A 107 -10.19 -11.04 6.24
CA GLY A 107 -10.84 -12.19 6.85
C GLY A 107 -10.07 -13.49 6.73
N ASN A 108 -9.46 -13.76 5.57
CA ASN A 108 -8.87 -15.07 5.29
C ASN A 108 -7.35 -15.10 5.45
N ILE A 109 -6.67 -13.99 5.18
CA ILE A 109 -5.20 -13.92 5.26
C ILE A 109 -4.75 -13.35 6.60
N LEU A 110 -5.15 -12.10 6.90
CA LEU A 110 -4.75 -11.44 8.14
C LEU A 110 -5.50 -11.97 9.35
N LYS A 111 -6.73 -12.42 9.14
CA LYS A 111 -7.65 -12.90 10.18
C LYS A 111 -7.85 -11.87 11.30
N GLU A 112 -7.82 -10.60 10.89
CA GLU A 112 -7.98 -9.49 11.78
C GLU A 112 -8.39 -8.28 10.94
N ASN A 113 -9.62 -7.78 11.15
CA ASN A 113 -10.15 -6.72 10.33
C ASN A 113 -10.23 -5.35 11.04
N LYS A 114 -10.36 -5.33 12.36
CA LYS A 114 -10.59 -4.08 13.08
C LYS A 114 -9.45 -3.08 12.87
N PHE A 115 -8.23 -3.51 13.14
CA PHE A 115 -7.05 -2.66 12.98
C PHE A 115 -6.76 -2.36 11.52
N SER A 116 -6.75 -3.39 10.67
CA SER A 116 -6.38 -3.24 9.27
C SER A 116 -7.37 -2.35 8.51
N VAL A 117 -8.67 -2.51 8.77
CA VAL A 117 -9.70 -1.69 8.12
C VAL A 117 -9.58 -0.23 8.58
N ALA A 118 -9.41 0.00 9.89
CA ALA A 118 -9.28 1.36 10.41
C ALA A 118 -8.06 2.07 9.81
N ALA A 119 -6.92 1.39 9.75
CA ALA A 119 -5.70 1.97 9.18
C ALA A 119 -5.87 2.29 7.70
N MET A 120 -6.42 1.36 6.92
CA MET A 120 -6.55 1.55 5.47
C MET A 120 -7.63 2.56 5.11
N GLN A 121 -8.73 2.61 5.86
CA GLN A 121 -9.75 3.65 5.63
C GLN A 121 -9.17 5.04 5.87
N SER A 122 -8.40 5.21 6.94
CA SER A 122 -7.76 6.49 7.24
C SER A 122 -6.76 6.88 6.15
N LEU A 123 -5.84 5.98 5.81
CA LEU A 123 -4.77 6.31 4.87
C LEU A 123 -5.24 6.42 3.43
N SER A 124 -6.24 5.64 3.03
CA SER A 124 -6.79 5.76 1.67
C SER A 124 -7.51 7.09 1.48
N ALA A 125 -8.25 7.53 2.49
CA ALA A 125 -8.91 8.84 2.45
C ALA A 125 -7.88 9.98 2.37
N GLU A 126 -6.83 9.90 3.17
CA GLU A 126 -5.77 10.91 3.17
C GLU A 126 -4.98 10.92 1.85
N THR A 127 -4.73 9.74 1.29
CA THR A 127 -4.04 9.62 0.01
C THR A 127 -4.88 10.19 -1.13
N TYR A 128 -6.17 9.86 -1.14
CA TYR A 128 -7.08 10.40 -2.15
C TYR A 128 -7.16 11.93 -2.06
N HIS A 129 -7.26 12.45 -0.84
CA HIS A 129 -7.29 13.90 -0.62
C HIS A 129 -6.00 14.56 -1.12
N PHE A 130 -4.85 13.95 -0.85
CA PHE A 130 -3.56 14.43 -1.32
C PHE A 130 -3.50 14.45 -2.86
N LEU A 131 -4.00 13.38 -3.48
CA LEU A 131 -4.06 13.28 -4.93
C LEU A 131 -4.94 14.39 -5.53
N MET A 132 -6.10 14.65 -4.94
CA MET A 132 -7.01 15.69 -5.42
C MET A 132 -6.42 17.08 -5.29
N LYS A 133 -5.57 17.32 -4.30
CA LYS A 133 -4.92 18.61 -4.08
C LYS A 133 -3.60 18.77 -4.84
N SER A 134 -3.20 17.77 -5.59
CA SER A 134 -1.90 17.79 -6.30
C SER A 134 -1.82 18.81 -7.42
N GLY A 135 -2.96 19.31 -7.88
CA GLY A 135 -3.03 20.22 -9.03
C GLY A 135 -3.12 19.53 -10.38
N ALA A 136 -2.99 18.20 -10.43
CA ALA A 136 -3.16 17.46 -11.67
C ALA A 136 -4.63 17.42 -12.06
N GLU A 137 -4.94 17.78 -13.31
CA GLU A 137 -6.31 17.77 -13.80
C GLU A 137 -6.79 16.34 -14.05
N ALA A 138 -8.02 16.05 -13.64
CA ALA A 138 -8.63 14.74 -13.89
C ALA A 138 -8.64 14.44 -15.40
N GLY A 139 -8.36 13.18 -15.75
CA GLY A 139 -8.34 12.72 -17.13
C GLY A 139 -7.02 12.97 -17.86
N THR A 140 -6.02 13.56 -17.19
CA THR A 140 -4.71 13.79 -17.78
C THR A 140 -3.76 12.64 -17.50
N ALA A 141 -2.72 12.52 -18.34
CA ALA A 141 -1.65 11.54 -18.10
C ALA A 141 -0.95 11.77 -16.77
N GLU A 142 -0.80 13.02 -16.34
CA GLU A 142 -0.18 13.35 -15.06
C GLU A 142 -1.02 12.82 -13.89
N ALA A 143 -2.33 13.04 -13.91
CA ALA A 143 -3.22 12.54 -12.87
C ALA A 143 -3.20 11.01 -12.82
N TYR A 144 -3.15 10.37 -13.98
CA TYR A 144 -3.06 8.90 -14.06
C TYR A 144 -1.76 8.40 -13.39
N ARG A 145 -0.63 9.03 -13.72
CA ARG A 145 0.65 8.65 -13.11
C ARG A 145 0.65 8.85 -11.60
N PHE A 146 0.07 9.96 -11.14
CA PHE A 146 -0.03 10.23 -9.70
C PHE A 146 -0.89 9.19 -8.99
N PHE A 147 -1.96 8.73 -9.66
CA PHE A 147 -2.79 7.67 -9.12
C PHE A 147 -1.99 6.36 -8.99
N LEU A 148 -1.23 5.99 -10.02
CA LEU A 148 -0.40 4.78 -9.95
C LEU A 148 0.64 4.87 -8.80
N ILE A 149 1.27 6.02 -8.66
CA ILE A 149 2.22 6.26 -7.56
C ILE A 149 1.51 6.17 -6.21
N SER A 150 0.29 6.71 -6.11
CA SER A 150 -0.48 6.67 -4.88
C SER A 150 -0.79 5.24 -4.44
N MET A 151 -1.11 4.36 -5.39
CA MET A 151 -1.33 2.95 -5.09
C MET A 151 -0.05 2.27 -4.63
N GLU A 152 1.08 2.54 -5.27
CA GLU A 152 2.38 2.00 -4.83
C GLU A 152 2.71 2.47 -3.41
N MET A 153 2.48 3.74 -3.11
CA MET A 153 2.74 4.26 -1.76
C MET A 153 1.81 3.64 -0.72
N MET A 154 0.55 3.40 -1.08
CA MET A 154 -0.37 2.68 -0.19
C MET A 154 0.12 1.25 0.08
N TYR A 155 0.63 0.57 -0.94
CA TYR A 155 1.23 -0.75 -0.74
C TYR A 155 2.39 -0.68 0.26
N LYS A 156 3.29 0.28 0.08
CA LYS A 156 4.43 0.46 0.99
C LYS A 156 3.98 0.79 2.41
N MET A 157 2.96 1.63 2.56
CA MET A 157 2.41 1.93 3.88
C MET A 157 1.81 0.67 4.51
N GLY A 158 1.11 -0.13 3.73
CA GLY A 158 0.54 -1.37 4.22
C GLY A 158 1.61 -2.33 4.73
N THR A 159 2.70 -2.52 3.97
CA THR A 159 3.81 -3.37 4.41
C THR A 159 4.45 -2.83 5.69
N ALA A 160 4.71 -1.53 5.74
CA ALA A 160 5.36 -0.91 6.89
C ALA A 160 4.51 -1.00 8.16
N ILE A 161 3.23 -0.70 8.03
CA ILE A 161 2.29 -0.73 9.18
C ILE A 161 2.17 -2.14 9.71
N TRP A 162 2.07 -3.13 8.83
CA TRP A 162 1.94 -4.51 9.28
C TRP A 162 3.22 -5.03 9.92
N LEU A 163 4.39 -4.69 9.34
CA LEU A 163 5.67 -5.02 9.95
C LEU A 163 5.81 -4.39 11.34
N ASN A 164 5.40 -3.13 11.49
CA ASN A 164 5.40 -2.48 12.79
C ASN A 164 4.50 -3.20 13.79
N ARG A 165 3.32 -3.62 13.35
CA ARG A 165 2.37 -4.37 14.20
C ARG A 165 2.94 -5.71 14.63
N LEU A 166 3.71 -6.37 13.76
CA LEU A 166 4.38 -7.63 14.07
C LEU A 166 5.58 -7.46 14.99
N GLY A 167 5.98 -6.23 15.27
CA GLY A 167 7.08 -5.94 16.20
C GLY A 167 8.42 -5.67 15.54
N TYR A 168 8.48 -5.56 14.23
CA TYR A 168 9.73 -5.22 13.55
C TYR A 168 10.12 -3.78 13.87
N LYS A 169 11.43 -3.54 13.89
CA LYS A 169 12.00 -2.22 14.18
C LYS A 169 13.10 -1.94 13.18
N PHE A 170 13.23 -0.66 12.83
CA PHE A 170 14.38 -0.21 12.07
C PHE A 170 15.54 -0.02 13.07
N GLU A 171 16.61 -0.77 12.86
CA GLU A 171 17.81 -0.63 13.68
C GLU A 171 18.92 -0.06 12.83
N LYS A 172 19.47 1.06 13.28
CA LYS A 172 20.61 1.67 12.62
C LYS A 172 21.86 0.91 13.06
N VAL A 173 22.50 0.25 12.10
CA VAL A 173 23.76 -0.43 12.36
C VAL A 173 24.90 0.55 12.14
N ASN A 174 25.68 0.81 13.20
CA ASN A 174 26.89 1.61 13.10
C ASN A 174 28.03 0.69 12.65
N LEU A 175 28.43 0.84 11.42
CA LEU A 175 29.63 0.18 10.92
C LEU A 175 30.84 1.02 11.30
N VAL A 176 31.65 0.49 12.19
CA VAL A 176 32.87 1.15 12.65
C VAL A 176 34.04 0.70 11.81
#